data_ca842052f94d144664931d122016ec37
#
_entry.id   ca842052f94d144664931d122016ec37
#
_cell.length_a   1.000
_cell.length_b   1.000
_cell.length_c   1.000
_cell.angle_alpha   90.00
_cell.angle_beta   90.00
_cell.angle_gamma   90.00
#
_symmetry.space_group_name_H-M   'P 1'
#
loop_
_entity.id
_entity.type
_entity.pdbx_description
1 polymer ?
#
loop_
_entity_poly.entity_id
_entity_poly.type
_entity_poly.pdbx_seq_one_letter_code
_entity_poly.pdbx_strand_id
1 'polypeptide(L)'
;LIFTTFLYYPMRMIISPHYARRFWRQECLPWLAPKHRSFTLYWFISLALLLTLLCAPYQSEFIAGYLVPVIFIVYFIGISRIGHALLRISWSVSAFLLVVYNKNFLQGVQSEYSLSFVLSVLISFTICLFYMADTYARSDRNKRRWRSQAEEDPLTGLPNLRALVSHLQSSPLQAICSLRIDNLDFLSRHYGLMMGVDCKRQIIRALQPLLGATDKVFQVPGSELILVLDGPDPAARLNHMVAILNHKKFSWHNQPLDLEFGAAWSRDDGQGETLHQMLGQLSWLSEQAGSERRVLALDEEQELVVDQTTEQVRLLMRVKQVLKERALVLYAQPIQNAEGEGYHEILTRMRCGDSVIMPD
;
A
#
# COMPACT_ATOMS: atom_id res chain seq x y z
N LEU A 1 21.72 2.44 35.15
CA LEU A 1 20.91 2.20 33.94
C LEU A 1 19.43 2.03 34.32
N ILE A 2 19.06 1.14 35.28
CA ILE A 2 17.69 0.97 35.77
C ILE A 2 17.15 2.28 36.37
N PHE A 3 17.91 2.92 37.23
CA PHE A 3 17.56 4.17 37.90
C PHE A 3 17.39 5.33 36.92
N THR A 4 18.29 5.49 35.95
CA THR A 4 18.17 6.52 34.91
C THR A 4 16.95 6.31 34.02
N THR A 5 16.60 5.06 33.66
CA THR A 5 15.41 4.77 32.86
C THR A 5 14.12 4.96 33.63
N PHE A 6 14.12 4.60 34.91
CA PHE A 6 12.96 4.79 35.80
C PHE A 6 12.65 6.27 36.02
N LEU A 7 13.67 7.10 36.24
CA LEU A 7 13.51 8.54 36.44
C LEU A 7 13.34 9.34 35.14
N TYR A 8 13.95 8.92 34.06
CA TYR A 8 13.98 9.65 32.80
C TYR A 8 12.57 9.92 32.24
N TYR A 9 11.74 8.91 32.12
CA TYR A 9 10.40 9.07 31.56
C TYR A 9 9.49 9.91 32.47
N PRO A 10 9.35 9.62 33.79
CA PRO A 10 8.55 10.44 34.68
C PRO A 10 9.03 11.88 34.76
N MET A 11 10.34 12.10 34.94
CA MET A 11 10.91 13.47 35.03
C MET A 11 10.62 14.25 33.74
N ARG A 12 10.82 13.64 32.58
CA ARG A 12 10.54 14.30 31.31
C ARG A 12 9.06 14.59 31.08
N MET A 13 8.17 13.74 31.59
CA MET A 13 6.72 13.98 31.57
C MET A 13 6.30 15.13 32.47
N ILE A 14 6.94 15.26 33.64
CA ILE A 14 6.68 16.36 34.60
C ILE A 14 7.20 17.69 34.02
N ILE A 15 8.40 17.69 33.44
CA ILE A 15 9.04 18.89 32.90
C ILE A 15 8.34 19.38 31.63
N SER A 16 7.81 18.47 30.79
CA SER A 16 7.19 18.81 29.53
C SER A 16 5.81 18.17 29.34
N PRO A 17 4.71 18.91 29.60
CA PRO A 17 3.36 18.42 29.36
C PRO A 17 3.09 18.04 27.91
N HIS A 18 3.79 18.69 26.97
CA HIS A 18 3.72 18.36 25.54
C HIS A 18 4.30 16.96 25.26
N TYR A 19 5.42 16.63 25.91
CA TYR A 19 5.99 15.30 25.83
C TYR A 19 5.08 14.23 26.44
N ALA A 20 4.45 14.51 27.58
CA ALA A 20 3.51 13.60 28.22
C ALA A 20 2.31 13.28 27.33
N ARG A 21 1.70 14.29 26.67
CA ARG A 21 0.60 14.11 25.71
C ARG A 21 1.04 13.31 24.49
N ARG A 22 2.23 13.60 23.95
CA ARG A 22 2.80 12.86 22.80
C ARG A 22 3.08 11.42 23.16
N PHE A 23 3.69 11.17 24.32
CA PHE A 23 3.97 9.83 24.84
C PHE A 23 2.67 9.04 25.02
N TRP A 24 1.66 9.62 25.64
CA TRP A 24 0.36 8.98 25.82
C TRP A 24 -0.29 8.60 24.48
N ARG A 25 -0.32 9.53 23.52
CA ARG A 25 -0.93 9.29 22.22
C ARG A 25 -0.16 8.28 21.35
N GLN A 26 1.16 8.32 21.36
CA GLN A 26 2.00 7.52 20.47
C GLN A 26 2.36 6.17 21.07
N GLU A 27 2.57 6.09 22.38
CA GLU A 27 3.09 4.91 23.05
C GLU A 27 2.04 4.13 23.86
N CYS A 28 1.03 4.80 24.41
CA CYS A 28 0.03 4.14 25.27
C CYS A 28 -1.28 3.86 24.52
N LEU A 29 -1.82 4.84 23.81
CA LEU A 29 -3.12 4.72 23.14
C LEU A 29 -3.21 3.58 22.12
N PRO A 30 -2.19 3.33 21.25
CA PRO A 30 -2.25 2.24 20.28
C PRO A 30 -2.41 0.85 20.90
N TRP A 31 -1.87 0.67 22.11
CA TRP A 31 -1.90 -0.62 22.82
C TRP A 31 -3.17 -0.78 23.69
N LEU A 32 -3.90 0.29 23.91
CA LEU A 32 -5.21 0.31 24.52
C LEU A 32 -6.36 0.21 23.52
N ALA A 33 -6.05 0.19 22.20
CA ALA A 33 -7.03 -0.02 21.15
C ALA A 33 -7.72 -1.41 21.29
N PRO A 34 -9.00 -1.56 20.88
CA PRO A 34 -9.78 -2.79 21.13
C PRO A 34 -9.08 -4.07 20.67
N LYS A 35 -8.32 -4.00 19.57
CA LYS A 35 -7.58 -5.13 18.98
C LYS A 35 -6.47 -5.69 19.89
N HIS A 36 -5.87 -4.84 20.74
CA HIS A 36 -4.72 -5.23 21.57
C HIS A 36 -5.04 -5.20 23.07
N ARG A 37 -6.19 -4.62 23.44
CA ARG A 37 -6.57 -4.36 24.82
C ARG A 37 -6.62 -5.61 25.70
N SER A 38 -7.19 -6.69 25.19
CA SER A 38 -7.32 -7.95 25.93
C SER A 38 -5.95 -8.51 26.29
N PHE A 39 -5.04 -8.60 25.30
CA PHE A 39 -3.70 -9.13 25.52
C PHE A 39 -2.91 -8.26 26.52
N THR A 40 -2.94 -6.95 26.36
CA THR A 40 -2.24 -6.00 27.23
C THR A 40 -2.75 -6.14 28.67
N LEU A 41 -4.05 -6.29 28.86
CA LEU A 41 -4.67 -6.44 30.16
C LEU A 41 -4.27 -7.77 30.82
N TYR A 42 -4.37 -8.89 30.10
CA TYR A 42 -3.91 -10.21 30.60
C TYR A 42 -2.42 -10.21 30.94
N TRP A 43 -1.60 -9.54 30.14
CA TRP A 43 -0.17 -9.46 30.39
C TRP A 43 0.13 -8.68 31.70
N PHE A 44 -0.52 -7.52 31.92
CA PHE A 44 -0.35 -6.76 33.15
C PHE A 44 -0.89 -7.51 34.38
N ILE A 45 -2.01 -8.24 34.24
CA ILE A 45 -2.53 -9.09 35.31
C ILE A 45 -1.55 -10.21 35.65
N SER A 46 -1.00 -10.91 34.64
CA SER A 46 -0.03 -11.98 34.85
C SER A 46 1.27 -11.47 35.48
N LEU A 47 1.72 -10.29 35.08
CA LEU A 47 2.89 -9.64 35.66
C LEU A 47 2.64 -9.24 37.11
N ALA A 48 1.48 -8.62 37.41
CA ALA A 48 1.11 -8.25 38.77
C ALA A 48 0.98 -9.46 39.69
N LEU A 49 0.38 -10.56 39.20
CA LEU A 49 0.27 -11.83 39.94
C LEU A 49 1.65 -12.42 40.23
N LEU A 50 2.55 -12.44 39.25
CA LEU A 50 3.92 -12.94 39.44
C LEU A 50 4.70 -12.08 40.45
N LEU A 51 4.58 -10.75 40.35
CA LEU A 51 5.24 -9.84 41.29
C LEU A 51 4.70 -9.99 42.71
N THR A 52 3.38 -10.10 42.91
CA THR A 52 2.80 -10.33 44.21
C THR A 52 3.24 -11.68 44.78
N LEU A 53 3.32 -12.71 43.94
CA LEU A 53 3.79 -14.03 44.37
C LEU A 53 5.27 -14.00 44.76
N LEU A 54 6.13 -13.33 43.98
CA LEU A 54 7.56 -13.16 44.27
C LEU A 54 7.86 -12.31 45.48
N CYS A 55 7.00 -11.34 45.81
CA CYS A 55 7.15 -10.46 46.97
C CYS A 55 6.43 -11.00 48.22
N ALA A 56 5.75 -12.15 48.15
CA ALA A 56 5.02 -12.71 49.29
C ALA A 56 5.98 -13.22 50.38
N PRO A 57 5.68 -12.94 51.66
CA PRO A 57 6.61 -13.21 52.77
C PRO A 57 6.74 -14.72 53.14
N TYR A 58 5.93 -15.59 52.53
CA TYR A 58 5.85 -17.03 52.88
C TYR A 58 6.47 -17.95 51.82
N GLN A 59 7.26 -17.46 50.91
CA GLN A 59 7.82 -18.30 49.84
C GLN A 59 9.07 -19.03 50.31
N SER A 60 9.13 -20.31 49.92
CA SER A 60 10.37 -21.09 50.03
C SER A 60 11.36 -20.60 48.92
N GLU A 61 12.67 -20.62 49.25
CA GLU A 61 13.75 -20.23 48.31
C GLU A 61 13.68 -21.02 47.01
N PHE A 62 13.19 -22.26 47.06
CA PHE A 62 13.01 -23.13 45.92
C PHE A 62 11.98 -22.59 44.92
N ILE A 63 10.81 -22.11 45.39
CA ILE A 63 9.76 -21.55 44.52
C ILE A 63 10.22 -20.22 43.90
N ALA A 64 10.90 -19.37 44.66
CA ALA A 64 11.45 -18.11 44.17
C ALA A 64 12.45 -18.35 43.02
N GLY A 65 13.29 -19.38 43.11
CA GLY A 65 14.25 -19.73 42.07
C GLY A 65 13.62 -20.08 40.72
N TYR A 66 12.43 -20.70 40.69
CA TYR A 66 11.70 -21.02 39.48
C TYR A 66 10.87 -19.82 38.94
N LEU A 67 10.38 -18.96 39.79
CA LEU A 67 9.53 -17.81 39.38
C LEU A 67 10.33 -16.68 38.74
N VAL A 68 11.61 -16.51 39.08
CA VAL A 68 12.46 -15.48 38.48
C VAL A 68 12.65 -15.69 36.97
N PRO A 69 12.95 -16.87 36.45
CA PRO A 69 12.97 -17.11 35.00
C PRO A 69 11.61 -16.88 34.32
N VAL A 70 10.50 -17.17 35.01
CA VAL A 70 9.15 -16.97 34.45
C VAL A 70 8.86 -15.48 34.21
N ILE A 71 9.26 -14.59 35.11
CA ILE A 71 9.08 -13.16 34.88
C ILE A 71 9.84 -12.70 33.64
N PHE A 72 11.02 -13.24 33.37
CA PHE A 72 11.79 -12.95 32.17
C PHE A 72 11.06 -13.39 30.90
N ILE A 73 10.46 -14.59 30.91
CA ILE A 73 9.66 -15.10 29.80
C ILE A 73 8.45 -14.17 29.53
N VAL A 74 7.76 -13.72 30.57
CA VAL A 74 6.64 -12.78 30.45
C VAL A 74 7.09 -11.48 29.76
N TYR A 75 8.25 -10.96 30.12
CA TYR A 75 8.82 -9.77 29.47
C TYR A 75 9.19 -10.03 28.02
N PHE A 76 9.77 -11.16 27.68
CA PHE A 76 10.09 -11.52 26.29
C PHE A 76 8.83 -11.60 25.40
N ILE A 77 7.76 -12.21 25.92
CA ILE A 77 6.47 -12.24 25.22
C ILE A 77 5.91 -10.82 25.03
N GLY A 78 6.13 -9.94 26.01
CA GLY A 78 5.70 -8.53 25.94
C GLY A 78 6.40 -7.69 24.90
N ILE A 79 7.64 -7.99 24.51
CA ILE A 79 8.45 -7.18 23.56
C ILE A 79 7.69 -6.91 22.26
N SER A 80 7.02 -7.92 21.70
CA SER A 80 6.35 -7.83 20.40
C SER A 80 4.96 -7.21 20.44
N ARG A 81 4.34 -7.08 21.64
CA ARG A 81 2.90 -6.81 21.75
C ARG A 81 2.51 -5.64 22.66
N ILE A 82 3.44 -5.07 23.46
CA ILE A 82 3.10 -4.04 24.48
C ILE A 82 3.75 -2.69 24.20
N GLY A 83 4.69 -2.64 23.28
CA GLY A 83 5.45 -1.43 22.99
C GLY A 83 6.65 -1.24 23.92
N HIS A 84 7.73 -0.75 23.33
CA HIS A 84 9.03 -0.67 23.99
C HIS A 84 9.07 0.30 25.19
N ALA A 85 8.26 1.37 25.17
CA ALA A 85 8.28 2.34 26.25
C ALA A 85 7.54 1.84 27.50
N LEU A 86 6.35 1.23 27.33
CA LEU A 86 5.61 0.61 28.43
C LEU A 86 6.39 -0.57 29.02
N LEU A 87 7.03 -1.36 28.16
CA LEU A 87 7.86 -2.48 28.60
C LEU A 87 9.03 -2.00 29.49
N ARG A 88 9.72 -0.93 29.10
CA ARG A 88 10.83 -0.37 29.89
C ARG A 88 10.38 0.15 31.25
N ILE A 89 9.25 0.87 31.27
CA ILE A 89 8.70 1.41 32.51
C ILE A 89 8.26 0.25 33.43
N SER A 90 7.52 -0.72 32.91
CA SER A 90 7.07 -1.87 33.71
C SER A 90 8.24 -2.69 34.24
N TRP A 91 9.31 -2.89 33.44
CA TRP A 91 10.53 -3.55 33.89
C TRP A 91 11.23 -2.77 35.02
N SER A 92 11.36 -1.46 34.90
CA SER A 92 11.97 -0.63 35.94
C SER A 92 11.21 -0.71 37.26
N VAL A 93 9.87 -0.70 37.19
CA VAL A 93 9.02 -0.90 38.38
C VAL A 93 9.18 -2.31 38.95
N SER A 94 9.15 -3.33 38.10
CA SER A 94 9.31 -4.73 38.53
C SER A 94 10.68 -4.99 39.17
N ALA A 95 11.74 -4.48 38.57
CA ALA A 95 13.09 -4.61 39.12
C ALA A 95 13.23 -3.90 40.47
N PHE A 96 12.62 -2.69 40.62
CA PHE A 96 12.58 -1.99 41.87
C PHE A 96 11.85 -2.79 42.94
N LEU A 97 10.65 -3.31 42.63
CA LEU A 97 9.87 -4.11 43.58
C LEU A 97 10.59 -5.39 44.00
N LEU A 98 11.24 -6.08 43.05
CA LEU A 98 12.04 -7.27 43.33
C LEU A 98 13.22 -7.00 44.26
N VAL A 99 13.91 -5.86 44.06
CA VAL A 99 15.06 -5.50 44.89
C VAL A 99 14.61 -5.07 46.30
N VAL A 100 13.49 -4.31 46.44
CA VAL A 100 13.08 -3.73 47.70
C VAL A 100 12.25 -4.70 48.56
N TYR A 101 11.35 -5.46 47.93
CA TYR A 101 10.33 -6.24 48.66
C TYR A 101 10.55 -7.74 48.64
N ASN A 102 11.40 -8.25 47.73
CA ASN A 102 11.71 -9.69 47.70
C ASN A 102 12.78 -10.01 48.77
N LYS A 103 12.32 -10.46 49.94
CA LYS A 103 13.22 -10.86 51.05
C LYS A 103 14.16 -11.99 50.63
N ASN A 104 13.69 -12.95 49.81
CA ASN A 104 14.48 -14.10 49.36
C ASN A 104 15.49 -13.74 48.32
N PHE A 105 15.31 -12.65 47.57
CA PHE A 105 16.23 -12.22 46.50
C PHE A 105 17.52 -11.59 47.04
N LEU A 106 17.44 -10.90 48.20
CA LEU A 106 18.60 -10.27 48.85
C LEU A 106 18.94 -10.84 50.23
N GLN A 107 18.02 -11.43 50.96
CA GLN A 107 18.28 -11.97 52.30
C GLN A 107 18.91 -13.39 52.30
N GLY A 108 18.77 -14.17 51.22
CA GLY A 108 19.55 -15.41 51.00
C GLY A 108 21.01 -15.16 50.63
N VAL A 109 21.35 -13.86 50.44
CA VAL A 109 22.70 -13.43 50.05
C VAL A 109 23.55 -13.27 51.30
N GLN A 110 24.17 -14.38 51.77
CA GLN A 110 25.06 -14.39 52.93
C GLN A 110 26.53 -14.05 52.56
N SER A 111 26.84 -13.89 51.30
CA SER A 111 28.22 -13.63 50.83
C SER A 111 28.22 -12.54 49.74
N GLU A 112 29.33 -11.78 49.64
CA GLU A 112 29.56 -10.80 48.57
C GLU A 112 29.47 -11.42 47.17
N TYR A 113 29.83 -12.66 47.02
CA TYR A 113 29.74 -13.43 45.75
C TYR A 113 28.30 -13.61 45.28
N SER A 114 27.39 -13.99 46.19
CA SER A 114 25.99 -14.19 45.81
C SER A 114 25.29 -12.88 45.48
N LEU A 115 25.61 -11.76 46.15
CA LEU A 115 25.13 -10.44 45.79
C LEU A 115 25.60 -10.01 44.40
N SER A 116 26.91 -10.17 44.13
CA SER A 116 27.49 -9.84 42.83
C SER A 116 26.89 -10.67 41.69
N PHE A 117 26.61 -11.96 41.93
CA PHE A 117 25.97 -12.84 40.97
C PHE A 117 24.55 -12.38 40.65
N VAL A 118 23.71 -12.14 41.65
CA VAL A 118 22.32 -11.69 41.48
C VAL A 118 22.26 -10.35 40.74
N LEU A 119 23.10 -9.40 41.11
CA LEU A 119 23.18 -8.09 40.42
C LEU A 119 23.66 -8.24 38.98
N SER A 120 24.63 -9.11 38.72
CA SER A 120 25.12 -9.36 37.37
C SER A 120 24.04 -9.96 36.46
N VAL A 121 23.25 -10.89 36.96
CA VAL A 121 22.11 -11.48 36.24
C VAL A 121 21.05 -10.44 35.96
N LEU A 122 20.67 -9.62 36.95
CA LEU A 122 19.68 -8.56 36.77
C LEU A 122 20.13 -7.52 35.75
N ILE A 123 21.41 -7.08 35.83
CA ILE A 123 21.98 -6.09 34.89
C ILE A 123 22.03 -6.69 33.48
N SER A 124 22.54 -7.92 33.34
CA SER A 124 22.63 -8.61 32.06
C SER A 124 21.27 -8.77 31.39
N PHE A 125 20.26 -9.19 32.17
CA PHE A 125 18.91 -9.30 31.67
C PHE A 125 18.31 -7.93 31.28
N THR A 126 18.55 -6.90 32.08
CA THR A 126 18.08 -5.53 31.76
C THR A 126 18.69 -5.04 30.45
N ILE A 127 19.99 -5.26 30.23
CA ILE A 127 20.68 -4.89 28.99
C ILE A 127 20.11 -5.69 27.81
N CYS A 128 19.94 -7.00 27.97
CA CYS A 128 19.38 -7.88 26.95
C CYS A 128 17.95 -7.47 26.57
N LEU A 129 17.10 -7.25 27.56
CA LEU A 129 15.71 -6.85 27.36
C LEU A 129 15.61 -5.52 26.62
N PHE A 130 16.40 -4.52 27.02
CA PHE A 130 16.39 -3.20 26.37
C PHE A 130 16.95 -3.24 24.97
N TYR A 131 18.01 -4.01 24.75
CA TYR A 131 18.57 -4.21 23.42
C TYR A 131 17.57 -4.89 22.49
N MET A 132 16.92 -5.95 22.95
CA MET A 132 15.91 -6.65 22.15
C MET A 132 14.67 -5.78 21.88
N ALA A 133 14.19 -5.04 22.87
CA ALA A 133 13.08 -4.10 22.70
C ALA A 133 13.40 -2.99 21.68
N ASP A 134 14.63 -2.46 21.71
CA ASP A 134 15.07 -1.43 20.76
C ASP A 134 15.26 -2.00 19.35
N THR A 135 15.84 -3.20 19.24
CA THR A 135 16.01 -3.91 17.96
C THR A 135 14.66 -4.24 17.33
N TYR A 136 13.70 -4.72 18.13
CA TYR A 136 12.35 -4.98 17.65
C TYR A 136 11.66 -3.68 17.17
N ALA A 137 11.76 -2.60 17.93
CA ALA A 137 11.21 -1.31 17.55
C ALA A 137 11.83 -0.73 16.25
N ARG A 138 13.14 -0.95 16.07
CA ARG A 138 13.82 -0.58 14.80
C ARG A 138 13.35 -1.45 13.65
N SER A 139 13.22 -2.75 13.86
CA SER A 139 12.74 -3.69 12.84
C SER A 139 11.31 -3.35 12.40
N ASP A 140 10.40 -3.06 13.35
CA ASP A 140 9.03 -2.68 13.04
C ASP A 140 8.96 -1.35 12.27
N ARG A 141 9.74 -0.34 12.68
CA ARG A 141 9.87 0.92 11.94
C ARG A 141 10.40 0.71 10.52
N ASN A 142 11.40 -0.15 10.36
CA ASN A 142 11.93 -0.48 9.06
C ASN A 142 10.89 -1.20 8.20
N LYS A 143 10.18 -2.20 8.74
CA LYS A 143 9.09 -2.89 8.03
C LYS A 143 8.02 -1.91 7.53
N ARG A 144 7.60 -0.95 8.36
CA ARG A 144 6.62 0.08 7.95
C ARG A 144 7.16 0.97 6.84
N ARG A 145 8.44 1.40 6.94
CA ARG A 145 9.11 2.17 5.88
C ARG A 145 9.22 1.38 4.57
N TRP A 146 9.66 0.12 4.65
CA TRP A 146 9.72 -0.76 3.48
C TRP A 146 8.35 -0.98 2.84
N ARG A 147 7.31 -1.11 3.67
CA ARG A 147 5.95 -1.26 3.17
C ARG A 147 5.46 0.00 2.48
N SER A 148 5.63 1.17 3.09
CA SER A 148 5.31 2.47 2.45
C SER A 148 6.08 2.65 1.15
N GLN A 149 7.39 2.41 1.14
CA GLN A 149 8.20 2.48 -0.09
C GLN A 149 7.79 1.45 -1.15
N ALA A 150 7.29 0.29 -0.74
CA ALA A 150 6.79 -0.74 -1.67
C ALA A 150 5.39 -0.45 -2.21
N GLU A 151 4.61 0.38 -1.53
CA GLU A 151 3.22 0.75 -1.88
C GLU A 151 3.12 2.13 -2.54
N GLU A 152 4.21 2.90 -2.63
CA GLU A 152 4.26 4.21 -3.30
C GLU A 152 5.13 4.16 -4.55
N ASP A 153 4.73 4.90 -5.58
CA ASP A 153 5.56 5.15 -6.76
C ASP A 153 6.58 6.25 -6.46
N PRO A 154 7.89 5.97 -6.59
CA PRO A 154 8.93 6.91 -6.18
C PRO A 154 8.99 8.19 -7.02
N LEU A 155 8.45 8.18 -8.24
CA LEU A 155 8.47 9.32 -9.13
C LEU A 155 7.28 10.25 -8.90
N THR A 156 6.09 9.70 -8.80
CA THR A 156 4.85 10.48 -8.63
C THR A 156 4.51 10.75 -7.17
N GLY A 157 4.96 9.89 -6.25
CA GLY A 157 4.58 9.89 -4.83
C GLY A 157 3.18 9.35 -4.57
N LEU A 158 2.55 8.75 -5.58
CA LEU A 158 1.22 8.16 -5.46
C LEU A 158 1.28 6.72 -4.98
N PRO A 159 0.21 6.23 -4.34
CA PRO A 159 0.02 4.81 -4.12
C PRO A 159 0.07 4.05 -5.45
N ASN A 160 0.82 2.95 -5.48
CA ASN A 160 1.00 2.13 -6.68
C ASN A 160 -0.04 1.00 -6.76
N LEU A 161 0.08 0.13 -7.78
CA LEU A 161 -0.81 -1.03 -7.99
C LEU A 161 -0.86 -1.96 -6.75
N ARG A 162 0.26 -2.12 -6.03
CA ARG A 162 0.30 -2.96 -4.82
C ARG A 162 -0.56 -2.35 -3.70
N ALA A 163 -0.52 -1.03 -3.56
CA ALA A 163 -1.39 -0.31 -2.63
C ALA A 163 -2.87 -0.41 -3.02
N LEU A 164 -3.19 -0.40 -4.33
CA LEU A 164 -4.55 -0.64 -4.83
C LEU A 164 -5.06 -2.01 -4.40
N VAL A 165 -4.29 -3.08 -4.65
CA VAL A 165 -4.65 -4.45 -4.22
C VAL A 165 -4.90 -4.52 -2.71
N SER A 166 -3.99 -3.95 -1.91
CA SER A 166 -4.14 -3.90 -0.44
C SER A 166 -5.38 -3.11 0.00
N HIS A 167 -5.72 -2.04 -0.73
CA HIS A 167 -6.89 -1.21 -0.43
C HIS A 167 -8.20 -1.94 -0.70
N LEU A 168 -8.35 -2.56 -1.86
CA LEU A 168 -9.56 -3.28 -2.25
C LEU A 168 -9.84 -4.50 -1.36
N GLN A 169 -8.79 -5.19 -0.87
CA GLN A 169 -8.95 -6.27 0.11
C GLN A 169 -9.55 -5.79 1.45
N SER A 170 -9.38 -4.53 1.80
CA SER A 170 -9.86 -3.96 3.06
C SER A 170 -11.18 -3.21 2.95
N SER A 171 -11.62 -2.84 1.75
CA SER A 171 -12.79 -2.02 1.50
C SER A 171 -13.52 -2.50 0.23
N PRO A 172 -14.29 -3.59 0.32
CA PRO A 172 -15.08 -4.06 -0.81
C PRO A 172 -16.24 -3.09 -1.13
N LEU A 173 -16.73 -3.11 -2.38
CA LEU A 173 -17.89 -2.36 -2.89
C LEU A 173 -17.62 -0.89 -3.25
N GLN A 174 -16.43 -0.54 -3.67
CA GLN A 174 -16.14 0.76 -4.25
C GLN A 174 -16.07 0.68 -5.79
N ALA A 175 -16.37 1.80 -6.47
CA ALA A 175 -16.21 1.86 -7.90
C ALA A 175 -14.74 2.03 -8.27
N ILE A 176 -14.25 1.18 -9.15
CA ILE A 176 -12.91 1.24 -9.71
C ILE A 176 -13.01 1.90 -11.08
N CYS A 177 -12.26 2.98 -11.26
CA CYS A 177 -12.29 3.77 -12.48
C CYS A 177 -10.90 3.85 -13.10
N SER A 178 -10.77 3.56 -14.39
CA SER A 178 -9.57 3.87 -15.16
C SER A 178 -9.71 5.24 -15.79
N LEU A 179 -8.73 6.10 -15.55
CA LEU A 179 -8.56 7.39 -16.23
C LEU A 179 -7.31 7.32 -17.08
N ARG A 180 -7.49 7.25 -18.39
CA ARG A 180 -6.44 7.20 -19.40
C ARG A 180 -6.11 8.60 -19.92
N ILE A 181 -4.85 8.82 -20.21
CA ILE A 181 -4.33 10.01 -20.86
C ILE A 181 -3.77 9.57 -22.20
N ASP A 182 -4.57 9.65 -23.27
CA ASP A 182 -4.34 8.96 -24.53
C ASP A 182 -3.02 9.31 -25.21
N ASN A 183 -2.66 10.58 -25.21
CA ASN A 183 -1.44 11.07 -25.87
C ASN A 183 -0.21 11.15 -24.95
N LEU A 184 -0.30 10.72 -23.67
CA LEU A 184 0.79 10.85 -22.68
C LEU A 184 2.03 10.05 -23.09
N ASP A 185 1.87 8.86 -23.64
CA ASP A 185 2.99 8.01 -24.05
C ASP A 185 3.74 8.61 -25.24
N PHE A 186 3.02 9.18 -26.20
CA PHE A 186 3.61 9.91 -27.33
C PHE A 186 4.40 11.13 -26.84
N LEU A 187 3.79 11.95 -26.00
CA LEU A 187 4.42 13.13 -25.44
C LEU A 187 5.64 12.77 -24.57
N SER A 188 5.54 11.70 -23.75
CA SER A 188 6.65 11.22 -22.92
C SER A 188 7.85 10.72 -23.72
N ARG A 189 7.62 10.13 -24.89
CA ARG A 189 8.72 9.75 -25.81
C ARG A 189 9.43 10.96 -26.40
N HIS A 190 8.71 12.06 -26.66
CA HIS A 190 9.26 13.27 -27.24
C HIS A 190 9.96 14.16 -26.20
N TYR A 191 9.34 14.38 -25.04
CA TYR A 191 9.79 15.32 -24.01
C TYR A 191 10.51 14.64 -22.83
N GLY A 192 10.56 13.30 -22.83
CA GLY A 192 11.19 12.52 -21.78
C GLY A 192 10.23 12.08 -20.65
N LEU A 193 10.64 11.06 -19.89
CA LEU A 193 9.83 10.42 -18.85
C LEU A 193 9.32 11.40 -17.78
N MET A 194 10.13 12.39 -17.41
CA MET A 194 9.77 13.34 -16.35
C MET A 194 8.60 14.25 -16.72
N MET A 195 8.38 14.49 -18.00
CA MET A 195 7.20 15.19 -18.48
C MET A 195 5.93 14.42 -18.14
N GLY A 196 5.87 13.12 -18.43
CA GLY A 196 4.73 12.27 -18.08
C GLY A 196 4.45 12.22 -16.57
N VAL A 197 5.51 12.18 -15.74
CA VAL A 197 5.40 12.26 -14.28
C VAL A 197 4.78 13.59 -13.84
N ASP A 198 5.25 14.69 -14.41
CA ASP A 198 4.74 16.02 -14.05
C ASP A 198 3.29 16.23 -14.53
N CYS A 199 2.95 15.76 -15.74
CA CYS A 199 1.56 15.74 -16.22
C CYS A 199 0.63 15.01 -15.24
N LYS A 200 0.99 13.80 -14.82
CA LYS A 200 0.21 13.06 -13.84
C LYS A 200 0.06 13.83 -12.51
N ARG A 201 1.12 14.47 -12.03
CA ARG A 201 1.04 15.33 -10.84
C ARG A 201 0.11 16.52 -11.02
N GLN A 202 0.11 17.18 -12.19
CA GLN A 202 -0.80 18.28 -12.49
C GLN A 202 -2.26 17.80 -12.55
N ILE A 203 -2.51 16.63 -13.15
CA ILE A 203 -3.84 16.00 -13.20
C ILE A 203 -4.36 15.74 -11.80
N ILE A 204 -3.54 15.13 -10.93
CA ILE A 204 -3.94 14.84 -9.56
C ILE A 204 -4.26 16.10 -8.77
N ARG A 205 -3.46 17.16 -8.91
CA ARG A 205 -3.77 18.46 -8.29
C ARG A 205 -5.09 19.04 -8.79
N ALA A 206 -5.45 18.77 -10.04
CA ALA A 206 -6.74 19.18 -10.58
C ALA A 206 -7.90 18.36 -10.04
N LEU A 207 -7.69 17.06 -9.82
CA LEU A 207 -8.70 16.15 -9.29
C LEU A 207 -8.89 16.30 -7.78
N GLN A 208 -7.86 16.71 -7.04
CA GLN A 208 -7.87 16.74 -5.57
C GLN A 208 -9.09 17.44 -4.95
N PRO A 209 -9.57 18.62 -5.45
CA PRO A 209 -10.76 19.27 -4.91
C PRO A 209 -12.08 18.53 -5.22
N LEU A 210 -12.06 17.58 -6.16
CA LEU A 210 -13.23 16.79 -6.59
C LEU A 210 -13.31 15.44 -5.88
N LEU A 211 -12.22 15.03 -5.21
CA LEU A 211 -12.14 13.76 -4.48
C LEU A 211 -12.73 13.94 -3.08
N GLY A 212 -13.57 12.97 -2.69
CA GLY A 212 -14.08 12.85 -1.32
C GLY A 212 -13.01 12.33 -0.35
N ALA A 213 -13.33 12.32 0.93
CA ALA A 213 -12.41 11.89 2.00
C ALA A 213 -12.01 10.40 1.90
N THR A 214 -12.84 9.57 1.30
CA THR A 214 -12.68 8.12 1.11
C THR A 214 -12.11 7.76 -0.25
N ASP A 215 -12.17 8.67 -1.22
CA ASP A 215 -11.67 8.43 -2.58
C ASP A 215 -10.16 8.36 -2.61
N LYS A 216 -9.62 7.55 -3.51
CA LYS A 216 -8.18 7.39 -3.67
C LYS A 216 -7.77 7.34 -5.14
N VAL A 217 -6.57 7.81 -5.40
CA VAL A 217 -5.93 7.75 -6.72
C VAL A 217 -4.69 6.89 -6.64
N PHE A 218 -4.53 5.97 -7.58
CA PHE A 218 -3.42 5.03 -7.65
C PHE A 218 -2.67 5.20 -8.97
N GLN A 219 -1.36 5.10 -8.89
CA GLN A 219 -0.48 5.05 -10.04
C GLN A 219 -0.36 3.62 -10.55
N VAL A 220 -0.64 3.43 -11.84
CA VAL A 220 -0.37 2.19 -12.57
C VAL A 220 0.65 2.45 -13.69
N PRO A 221 1.35 1.41 -14.18
CA PRO A 221 2.24 1.55 -15.33
C PRO A 221 1.50 2.11 -16.56
N GLY A 222 2.22 2.84 -17.42
CA GLY A 222 1.65 3.43 -18.62
C GLY A 222 1.03 4.80 -18.42
N SER A 223 0.08 5.15 -19.27
CA SER A 223 -0.59 6.45 -19.36
C SER A 223 -1.86 6.57 -18.52
N GLU A 224 -2.08 5.67 -17.57
CA GLU A 224 -3.31 5.57 -16.80
C GLU A 224 -3.13 5.95 -15.33
N LEU A 225 -4.25 6.34 -14.71
CA LEU A 225 -4.45 6.47 -13.28
C LEU A 225 -5.70 5.68 -12.89
N ILE A 226 -5.64 4.96 -11.78
CA ILE A 226 -6.82 4.28 -11.25
C ILE A 226 -7.39 5.11 -10.10
N LEU A 227 -8.67 5.44 -10.20
CA LEU A 227 -9.42 6.09 -9.14
C LEU A 227 -10.33 5.07 -8.48
N VAL A 228 -10.36 5.07 -7.17
CA VAL A 228 -11.34 4.31 -6.38
C VAL A 228 -12.28 5.33 -5.76
N LEU A 229 -13.53 5.29 -6.22
CA LEU A 229 -14.56 6.26 -5.85
C LEU A 229 -15.61 5.60 -4.95
N ASP A 230 -15.92 6.29 -3.87
CA ASP A 230 -16.99 5.90 -2.95
C ASP A 230 -18.25 6.72 -3.25
N GLY A 231 -19.42 6.07 -3.18
CA GLY A 231 -20.71 6.76 -3.36
C GLY A 231 -21.62 6.17 -4.43
N PRO A 232 -22.84 6.73 -4.57
CA PRO A 232 -23.91 6.12 -5.36
C PRO A 232 -23.74 6.25 -6.88
N ASP A 233 -23.15 7.33 -7.35
CA ASP A 233 -23.05 7.65 -8.79
C ASP A 233 -21.60 7.93 -9.22
N PRO A 234 -20.80 6.89 -9.46
CA PRO A 234 -19.43 7.06 -9.93
C PRO A 234 -19.37 7.59 -11.37
N ALA A 235 -20.36 7.28 -12.22
CA ALA A 235 -20.41 7.70 -13.60
C ALA A 235 -20.51 9.23 -13.74
N ALA A 236 -21.47 9.85 -13.05
CA ALA A 236 -21.64 11.30 -13.07
C ALA A 236 -20.41 12.02 -12.51
N ARG A 237 -19.82 11.50 -11.42
CA ARG A 237 -18.61 12.06 -10.84
C ARG A 237 -17.41 11.96 -11.79
N LEU A 238 -17.24 10.82 -12.43
CA LEU A 238 -16.15 10.60 -13.39
C LEU A 238 -16.31 11.48 -14.63
N ASN A 239 -17.55 11.61 -15.17
CA ASN A 239 -17.84 12.53 -16.25
C ASN A 239 -17.50 13.98 -15.89
N HIS A 240 -17.84 14.42 -14.68
CA HIS A 240 -17.49 15.76 -14.21
C HIS A 240 -15.98 15.97 -14.10
N MET A 241 -15.24 14.96 -13.59
CA MET A 241 -13.78 14.99 -13.51
C MET A 241 -13.14 15.09 -14.90
N VAL A 242 -13.57 14.26 -15.85
CA VAL A 242 -13.08 14.28 -17.24
C VAL A 242 -13.39 15.63 -17.91
N ALA A 243 -14.59 16.17 -17.73
CA ALA A 243 -14.95 17.47 -18.27
C ALA A 243 -14.02 18.61 -17.75
N ILE A 244 -13.72 18.62 -16.45
CA ILE A 244 -12.78 19.59 -15.87
C ILE A 244 -11.38 19.41 -16.43
N LEU A 245 -10.89 18.18 -16.58
CA LEU A 245 -9.58 17.89 -17.13
C LEU A 245 -9.46 18.32 -18.59
N ASN A 246 -10.46 18.09 -19.41
CA ASN A 246 -10.48 18.50 -20.82
C ASN A 246 -10.50 20.02 -21.02
N HIS A 247 -11.00 20.78 -20.03
CA HIS A 247 -11.00 22.25 -20.07
C HIS A 247 -9.75 22.85 -19.44
N LYS A 248 -8.94 22.07 -18.76
CA LYS A 248 -7.74 22.54 -18.06
C LYS A 248 -6.56 22.65 -19.00
N LYS A 249 -5.86 23.79 -18.95
CA LYS A 249 -4.59 23.97 -19.65
C LYS A 249 -3.46 23.31 -18.86
N PHE A 250 -2.80 22.37 -19.47
CA PHE A 250 -1.59 21.74 -18.96
C PHE A 250 -0.35 22.38 -19.59
N SER A 251 0.79 22.30 -18.93
CA SER A 251 2.03 22.86 -19.46
C SER A 251 3.26 22.10 -18.98
N TRP A 252 4.29 22.08 -19.82
CA TRP A 252 5.61 21.55 -19.49
C TRP A 252 6.66 22.58 -19.93
N HIS A 253 7.50 23.05 -19.00
CA HIS A 253 8.50 24.11 -19.26
C HIS A 253 7.92 25.33 -19.99
N ASN A 254 6.75 25.81 -19.55
CA ASN A 254 5.99 26.91 -20.15
C ASN A 254 5.44 26.66 -21.58
N GLN A 255 5.59 25.44 -22.10
CA GLN A 255 4.93 25.03 -23.34
C GLN A 255 3.56 24.44 -23.02
N PRO A 256 2.49 24.90 -23.68
CA PRO A 256 1.16 24.33 -23.49
C PRO A 256 1.14 22.89 -24.00
N LEU A 257 0.51 22.02 -23.24
CA LEU A 257 0.25 20.63 -23.61
C LEU A 257 -1.25 20.43 -23.77
N ASP A 258 -1.63 19.81 -24.86
CA ASP A 258 -3.00 19.35 -25.09
C ASP A 258 -3.08 17.88 -24.67
N LEU A 259 -3.84 17.60 -23.61
CA LEU A 259 -4.01 16.25 -23.08
C LEU A 259 -5.43 15.79 -23.37
N GLU A 260 -5.55 14.57 -23.86
CA GLU A 260 -6.82 13.91 -24.13
C GLU A 260 -7.09 12.83 -23.09
N PHE A 261 -8.35 12.73 -22.64
CA PHE A 261 -8.73 11.87 -21.54
C PHE A 261 -9.86 10.94 -21.93
N GLY A 262 -9.64 9.64 -21.68
CA GLY A 262 -10.67 8.63 -21.72
C GLY A 262 -10.88 8.04 -20.31
N ALA A 263 -12.10 7.64 -19.99
CA ALA A 263 -12.38 7.05 -18.68
C ALA A 263 -13.43 5.96 -18.75
N ALA A 264 -13.19 4.91 -17.99
CA ALA A 264 -14.11 3.80 -17.81
C ALA A 264 -14.21 3.41 -16.33
N TRP A 265 -15.29 2.79 -15.93
CA TRP A 265 -15.51 2.36 -14.56
C TRP A 265 -16.27 1.04 -14.46
N SER A 266 -16.08 0.35 -13.33
CA SER A 266 -16.88 -0.81 -12.93
C SER A 266 -17.08 -0.80 -11.42
N ARG A 267 -18.14 -1.46 -10.95
CA ARG A 267 -18.30 -1.81 -9.54
C ARG A 267 -17.85 -3.24 -9.36
N ASP A 268 -16.86 -3.43 -8.50
CA ASP A 268 -16.45 -4.77 -8.07
C ASP A 268 -17.53 -5.32 -7.14
N ASP A 269 -18.29 -6.29 -7.62
CA ASP A 269 -19.26 -7.05 -6.83
C ASP A 269 -18.64 -8.30 -6.17
N GLY A 270 -17.33 -8.51 -6.35
CA GLY A 270 -16.60 -9.65 -5.79
C GLY A 270 -16.94 -11.00 -6.43
N GLN A 271 -17.66 -11.02 -7.54
CA GLN A 271 -18.04 -12.24 -8.22
C GLN A 271 -17.19 -12.52 -9.48
N GLY A 272 -16.05 -13.15 -9.29
CA GLY A 272 -15.51 -14.05 -10.31
C GLY A 272 -14.37 -13.59 -11.19
N GLU A 273 -14.08 -12.31 -11.37
CA GLU A 273 -12.92 -11.87 -12.13
C GLU A 273 -11.74 -11.53 -11.23
N THR A 274 -10.52 -11.85 -11.69
CA THR A 274 -9.33 -11.38 -11.01
C THR A 274 -9.20 -9.86 -11.20
N LEU A 275 -8.83 -9.12 -10.17
CA LEU A 275 -8.60 -7.67 -10.26
C LEU A 275 -7.74 -7.27 -11.49
N HIS A 276 -6.73 -8.08 -11.81
CA HIS A 276 -5.87 -7.82 -12.96
C HIS A 276 -6.59 -7.92 -14.30
N GLN A 277 -7.55 -8.82 -14.40
CA GLN A 277 -8.38 -9.00 -15.59
C GLN A 277 -9.30 -7.80 -15.78
N MET A 278 -9.99 -7.41 -14.72
CA MET A 278 -10.85 -6.22 -14.70
C MET A 278 -10.07 -4.94 -15.02
N LEU A 279 -8.86 -4.76 -14.45
CA LEU A 279 -8.02 -3.61 -14.79
C LEU A 279 -7.61 -3.59 -16.27
N GLY A 280 -7.36 -4.77 -16.87
CA GLY A 280 -7.07 -4.87 -18.29
C GLY A 280 -8.27 -4.46 -19.17
N GLN A 281 -9.47 -4.91 -18.80
CA GLN A 281 -10.71 -4.56 -19.48
C GLN A 281 -11.04 -3.07 -19.34
N LEU A 282 -10.90 -2.51 -18.12
CA LEU A 282 -11.06 -1.07 -17.87
C LEU A 282 -10.04 -0.23 -18.65
N SER A 283 -8.80 -0.70 -18.79
CA SER A 283 -7.77 -0.04 -19.59
C SER A 283 -8.18 0.03 -21.06
N TRP A 284 -8.62 -1.08 -21.63
CA TRP A 284 -9.11 -1.13 -23.00
C TRP A 284 -10.34 -0.24 -23.20
N LEU A 285 -11.31 -0.33 -22.28
CA LEU A 285 -12.55 0.44 -22.37
C LEU A 285 -12.28 1.95 -22.21
N SER A 286 -11.32 2.35 -21.39
CA SER A 286 -10.93 3.76 -21.24
C SER A 286 -10.29 4.34 -22.49
N GLU A 287 -9.62 3.52 -23.31
CA GLU A 287 -9.10 3.89 -24.63
C GLU A 287 -10.25 4.15 -25.61
N GLN A 288 -11.24 3.28 -25.66
CA GLN A 288 -12.45 3.50 -26.47
C GLN A 288 -13.22 4.74 -26.03
N ALA A 289 -13.35 4.92 -24.72
CA ALA A 289 -14.00 6.09 -24.12
C ALA A 289 -13.37 7.43 -24.54
N GLY A 290 -12.05 7.46 -24.72
CA GLY A 290 -11.32 8.64 -25.22
C GLY A 290 -11.74 9.01 -26.64
N SER A 291 -11.83 8.03 -27.56
CA SER A 291 -12.26 8.24 -28.92
C SER A 291 -13.74 8.66 -29.03
N GLU A 292 -14.58 8.13 -28.19
CA GLU A 292 -16.03 8.44 -28.14
C GLU A 292 -16.38 9.68 -27.32
N ARG A 293 -15.40 10.22 -26.59
CA ARG A 293 -15.56 11.38 -25.66
C ARG A 293 -16.67 11.20 -24.62
N ARG A 294 -16.86 9.97 -24.16
CA ARG A 294 -17.84 9.63 -23.11
C ARG A 294 -17.20 8.68 -22.08
N VAL A 295 -17.75 8.64 -20.88
CA VAL A 295 -17.35 7.68 -19.86
C VAL A 295 -18.13 6.38 -20.09
N LEU A 296 -17.46 5.25 -20.08
CA LEU A 296 -18.02 3.93 -20.34
C LEU A 296 -18.07 3.09 -19.05
N ALA A 297 -19.11 2.26 -18.93
CA ALA A 297 -19.27 1.32 -17.82
C ALA A 297 -18.93 -0.10 -18.30
N LEU A 298 -18.04 -0.78 -17.60
CA LEU A 298 -17.64 -2.14 -17.96
C LEU A 298 -18.81 -3.12 -17.87
N ASP A 299 -19.70 -2.95 -16.90
CA ASP A 299 -20.85 -3.84 -16.68
C ASP A 299 -21.84 -3.82 -17.88
N GLU A 300 -21.87 -2.71 -18.63
CA GLU A 300 -22.73 -2.54 -19.82
C GLU A 300 -22.06 -3.08 -21.09
N GLU A 301 -20.73 -3.13 -21.13
CA GLU A 301 -19.93 -3.43 -22.33
C GLU A 301 -19.12 -4.73 -22.20
N GLN A 302 -19.35 -5.52 -21.15
CA GLN A 302 -18.48 -6.65 -20.80
C GLN A 302 -18.37 -7.71 -21.90
N GLU A 303 -19.49 -8.09 -22.53
CA GLU A 303 -19.49 -9.04 -23.63
C GLU A 303 -18.69 -8.51 -24.84
N LEU A 304 -18.87 -7.25 -25.17
CA LEU A 304 -18.20 -6.58 -26.29
C LEU A 304 -16.68 -6.46 -26.06
N VAL A 305 -16.26 -6.16 -24.82
CA VAL A 305 -14.84 -6.08 -24.44
C VAL A 305 -14.14 -7.44 -24.59
N VAL A 306 -14.77 -8.51 -24.12
CA VAL A 306 -14.19 -9.86 -24.18
C VAL A 306 -14.08 -10.34 -25.65
N ASP A 307 -15.12 -10.13 -26.44
CA ASP A 307 -15.15 -10.55 -27.84
C ASP A 307 -14.16 -9.76 -28.68
N GLN A 308 -14.16 -8.44 -28.60
CA GLN A 308 -13.25 -7.60 -29.37
C GLN A 308 -11.77 -7.80 -28.99
N THR A 309 -11.47 -7.93 -27.70
CA THR A 309 -10.08 -8.18 -27.27
C THR A 309 -9.59 -9.52 -27.80
N THR A 310 -10.43 -10.54 -27.79
CA THR A 310 -10.12 -11.87 -28.31
C THR A 310 -9.93 -11.84 -29.83
N GLU A 311 -10.80 -11.13 -30.55
CA GLU A 311 -10.70 -10.95 -31.99
C GLU A 311 -9.44 -10.17 -32.41
N GLN A 312 -9.13 -9.07 -31.74
CA GLN A 312 -7.91 -8.29 -32.01
C GLN A 312 -6.64 -9.12 -31.81
N VAL A 313 -6.55 -9.91 -30.72
CA VAL A 313 -5.41 -10.80 -30.49
C VAL A 313 -5.33 -11.86 -31.60
N ARG A 314 -6.45 -12.45 -32.01
CA ARG A 314 -6.49 -13.43 -33.13
C ARG A 314 -6.05 -12.78 -34.44
N LEU A 315 -6.55 -11.59 -34.74
CA LEU A 315 -6.19 -10.84 -35.92
C LEU A 315 -4.69 -10.52 -35.94
N LEU A 316 -4.14 -10.01 -34.81
CA LEU A 316 -2.71 -9.74 -34.68
C LEU A 316 -1.85 -11.00 -34.91
N MET A 317 -2.26 -12.13 -34.36
CA MET A 317 -1.56 -13.40 -34.59
C MET A 317 -1.61 -13.83 -36.07
N ARG A 318 -2.77 -13.67 -36.73
CA ARG A 318 -2.92 -13.94 -38.16
C ARG A 318 -2.03 -13.02 -39.02
N VAL A 319 -2.03 -11.71 -38.73
CA VAL A 319 -1.17 -10.75 -39.44
C VAL A 319 0.30 -11.14 -39.29
N LYS A 320 0.76 -11.46 -38.10
CA LYS A 320 2.14 -11.91 -37.86
C LYS A 320 2.48 -13.18 -38.60
N GLN A 321 1.55 -14.14 -38.70
CA GLN A 321 1.74 -15.37 -39.43
C GLN A 321 1.83 -15.11 -40.93
N VAL A 322 0.91 -14.32 -41.49
CA VAL A 322 0.90 -13.92 -42.91
C VAL A 322 2.20 -13.21 -43.31
N LEU A 323 2.69 -12.31 -42.48
CA LEU A 323 3.97 -11.63 -42.69
C LEU A 323 5.16 -12.61 -42.68
N LYS A 324 5.17 -13.55 -41.72
CA LYS A 324 6.20 -14.58 -41.60
C LYS A 324 6.21 -15.52 -42.83
N GLU A 325 5.03 -15.88 -43.32
CA GLU A 325 4.84 -16.76 -44.50
C GLU A 325 4.96 -16.00 -45.83
N ARG A 326 5.13 -14.67 -45.80
CA ARG A 326 5.14 -13.79 -46.98
C ARG A 326 3.87 -13.95 -47.84
N ALA A 327 2.73 -14.19 -47.20
CA ALA A 327 1.46 -14.48 -47.86
C ALA A 327 0.64 -13.19 -48.10
N LEU A 328 1.31 -12.08 -48.44
CA LEU A 328 0.66 -10.86 -48.89
C LEU A 328 0.43 -10.93 -50.40
N VAL A 329 -0.74 -10.55 -50.84
CA VAL A 329 -1.11 -10.47 -52.26
C VAL A 329 -1.50 -9.03 -52.57
N LEU A 330 -0.98 -8.58 -53.73
CA LEU A 330 -1.28 -7.25 -54.25
C LEU A 330 -2.33 -7.35 -55.33
N TYR A 331 -3.35 -6.57 -55.24
CA TYR A 331 -4.37 -6.38 -56.24
C TYR A 331 -4.22 -5.00 -56.86
N ALA A 332 -4.40 -4.89 -58.17
CA ALA A 332 -4.43 -3.61 -58.84
C ALA A 332 -5.88 -3.29 -59.23
N GLN A 333 -6.42 -2.21 -58.68
CA GLN A 333 -7.74 -1.71 -58.99
C GLN A 333 -7.61 -0.54 -59.98
N PRO A 334 -8.15 -0.64 -61.20
CA PRO A 334 -8.11 0.48 -62.13
C PRO A 334 -9.09 1.56 -61.67
N ILE A 335 -8.59 2.80 -61.62
CA ILE A 335 -9.40 4.00 -61.40
C ILE A 335 -9.28 4.87 -62.63
N GLN A 336 -10.41 5.17 -63.30
CA GLN A 336 -10.47 5.98 -64.50
C GLN A 336 -11.39 7.19 -64.31
N ASN A 337 -10.97 8.31 -64.86
CA ASN A 337 -11.84 9.48 -64.95
C ASN A 337 -12.81 9.38 -66.15
N ALA A 338 -13.73 10.30 -66.27
CA ALA A 338 -14.70 10.34 -67.39
C ALA A 338 -14.05 10.51 -68.79
N GLU A 339 -12.79 10.94 -68.83
CA GLU A 339 -12.02 11.20 -70.06
C GLU A 339 -11.15 10.01 -70.48
N GLY A 340 -11.20 8.93 -69.69
CA GLY A 340 -10.47 7.68 -70.00
C GLY A 340 -9.01 7.63 -69.48
N GLU A 341 -8.55 8.69 -68.84
CA GLU A 341 -7.26 8.69 -68.12
C GLU A 341 -7.39 7.97 -66.81
N GLY A 342 -6.46 7.11 -66.50
CA GLY A 342 -6.56 6.32 -65.27
C GLY A 342 -5.24 5.90 -64.69
N TYR A 343 -5.28 5.50 -63.44
CA TYR A 343 -4.18 4.90 -62.72
C TYR A 343 -4.66 3.63 -62.00
N HIS A 344 -3.71 2.85 -61.47
CA HIS A 344 -4.05 1.66 -60.68
C HIS A 344 -3.74 1.93 -59.21
N GLU A 345 -4.74 1.72 -58.37
CA GLU A 345 -4.54 1.65 -56.92
C GLU A 345 -4.07 0.25 -56.54
N ILE A 346 -2.99 0.17 -55.78
CA ILE A 346 -2.45 -1.12 -55.32
C ILE A 346 -3.05 -1.40 -53.94
N LEU A 347 -3.88 -2.43 -53.91
CA LEU A 347 -4.55 -2.90 -52.69
C LEU A 347 -3.84 -4.13 -52.15
N THR A 348 -3.34 -4.04 -50.91
CA THR A 348 -2.72 -5.17 -50.23
C THR A 348 -3.80 -6.05 -49.60
N ARG A 349 -3.69 -7.35 -49.73
CA ARG A 349 -4.57 -8.37 -49.15
C ARG A 349 -3.74 -9.41 -48.43
N MET A 350 -4.28 -10.00 -47.37
CA MET A 350 -3.67 -11.10 -46.64
C MET A 350 -4.31 -12.43 -47.07
N ARG A 351 -3.47 -13.40 -47.53
CA ARG A 351 -3.95 -14.75 -47.85
C ARG A 351 -3.80 -15.63 -46.60
N CYS A 352 -4.91 -16.18 -46.09
CA CYS A 352 -4.96 -17.15 -45.02
C CYS A 352 -5.56 -18.46 -45.51
N GLY A 353 -4.73 -19.42 -45.95
CA GLY A 353 -5.19 -20.62 -46.64
C GLY A 353 -5.90 -20.26 -47.93
N ASP A 354 -7.15 -20.69 -48.09
CA ASP A 354 -7.98 -20.40 -49.27
C ASP A 354 -8.78 -19.09 -49.18
N SER A 355 -8.71 -18.38 -48.03
CA SER A 355 -9.41 -17.10 -47.83
C SER A 355 -8.47 -15.91 -48.01
N VAL A 356 -9.04 -14.80 -48.50
CA VAL A 356 -8.37 -13.51 -48.63
C VAL A 356 -9.04 -12.51 -47.67
N ILE A 357 -8.26 -11.95 -46.77
CA ILE A 357 -8.73 -10.99 -45.80
C ILE A 357 -8.36 -9.58 -46.28
N MET A 358 -9.34 -8.69 -46.24
CA MET A 358 -9.16 -7.27 -46.55
C MET A 358 -8.67 -6.54 -45.31
N PRO A 359 -7.79 -5.55 -45.41
CA PRO A 359 -7.59 -4.58 -44.37
C PRO A 359 -8.84 -3.69 -44.31
N ASP A 360 -9.41 -3.56 -43.13
CA ASP A 360 -10.49 -2.59 -42.86
C ASP A 360 -9.89 -1.20 -42.62
#